data_39618e10d11a58db416182c2342d5a0f
#
_entry.id   39618e10d11a58db416182c2342d5a0f
#
_cell.length_a   1.000
_cell.length_b   1.000
_cell.length_c   1.000
_cell.angle_alpha   90.00
_cell.angle_beta   90.00
_cell.angle_gamma   90.00
#
_symmetry.space_group_name_H-M   'P 1'
#
loop_
_entity.id
_entity.type
_entity.pdbx_description
1 polymer ?
#
loop_
_entity_poly.entity_id
_entity_poly.type
_entity_poly.pdbx_seq_one_letter_code
_entity_poly.pdbx_strand_id
1 'polypeptide(L)'
;MSFFINTEDGYFTLKTAGLTGLVIVCILAIAIAAIIAARKQKAGPFNTRTLVFAGISLALAFLTSYIKFDWFMGGSITLFSMFFICYVGYLYGVSVGFLTAFAYSILQFIQTGSSYFLSPFQICCDYFFAFTALGIAGFWFRKKNGLLIGYIVACLARGLFHTIGGYIYWMDYMPEWFHTHHLDSVYSIIYNYSYILGEMVITIIVLSIPAVKNALAKIAADTTSQQ
;
A
#
# COMPACT_ATOMS: atom_id res chain seq x y z
N MET A 1 3.11 33.95 -13.02
CA MET A 1 2.54 32.57 -13.07
C MET A 1 3.60 31.59 -12.64
N SER A 2 3.33 30.80 -11.61
CA SER A 2 4.34 29.83 -11.18
C SER A 2 4.43 28.67 -12.20
N PHE A 3 5.59 28.12 -12.38
CA PHE A 3 5.84 26.98 -13.29
C PHE A 3 5.06 25.72 -12.85
N PHE A 4 4.76 25.60 -11.57
CA PHE A 4 4.19 24.41 -10.96
C PHE A 4 2.70 24.49 -10.65
N ILE A 5 2.13 25.69 -10.52
CA ILE A 5 0.78 25.91 -9.96
C ILE A 5 -0.02 26.84 -10.89
N ASN A 6 -1.28 26.49 -11.15
CA ASN A 6 -2.30 27.41 -11.67
C ASN A 6 -3.07 28.00 -10.50
N THR A 7 -3.49 29.25 -10.66
CA THR A 7 -4.40 29.92 -9.74
C THR A 7 -5.59 30.40 -10.56
N GLU A 8 -6.74 29.79 -10.37
CA GLU A 8 -8.00 30.18 -10.99
C GLU A 8 -9.06 30.26 -9.89
N ASP A 9 -9.80 31.36 -9.85
CA ASP A 9 -10.92 31.61 -8.93
C ASP A 9 -10.64 31.36 -7.45
N GLY A 10 -9.40 31.63 -7.00
CA GLY A 10 -8.99 31.41 -5.61
C GLY A 10 -8.57 29.99 -5.26
N TYR A 11 -8.60 29.06 -6.21
CA TYR A 11 -8.12 27.70 -6.02
C TYR A 11 -6.73 27.49 -6.65
N PHE A 12 -5.92 26.65 -5.98
CA PHE A 12 -4.61 26.25 -6.49
C PHE A 12 -4.69 24.88 -7.11
N THR A 13 -4.37 24.77 -8.39
CA THR A 13 -4.24 23.47 -9.07
C THR A 13 -2.80 23.24 -9.54
N LEU A 14 -2.32 22.00 -9.42
CA LEU A 14 -0.98 21.65 -9.87
C LEU A 14 -0.97 21.49 -11.40
N LYS A 15 -0.04 22.17 -12.08
CA LYS A 15 0.26 21.92 -13.49
C LYS A 15 0.97 20.55 -13.64
N THR A 16 1.05 20.06 -14.87
CA THR A 16 1.78 18.83 -15.20
C THR A 16 3.19 18.81 -14.62
N ALA A 17 3.90 19.94 -14.68
CA ALA A 17 5.24 20.08 -14.08
C ALA A 17 5.22 19.95 -12.54
N GLY A 18 4.18 20.48 -11.87
CA GLY A 18 3.99 20.33 -10.44
C GLY A 18 3.70 18.89 -10.02
N LEU A 19 2.82 18.22 -10.78
CA LEU A 19 2.50 16.82 -10.58
C LEU A 19 3.73 15.92 -10.78
N THR A 20 4.50 16.15 -11.87
CA THR A 20 5.75 15.43 -12.14
C THR A 20 6.78 15.65 -11.03
N GLY A 21 6.93 16.89 -10.57
CA GLY A 21 7.81 17.22 -9.44
C GLY A 21 7.41 16.48 -8.15
N LEU A 22 6.11 16.45 -7.85
CA LEU A 22 5.60 15.72 -6.68
C LEU A 22 5.87 14.21 -6.77
N VAL A 23 5.67 13.60 -7.94
CA VAL A 23 6.01 12.17 -8.19
C VAL A 23 7.49 11.92 -7.90
N ILE A 24 8.36 12.76 -8.46
CA ILE A 24 9.81 12.62 -8.26
C ILE A 24 10.17 12.72 -6.77
N VAL A 25 9.60 13.71 -6.06
CA VAL A 25 9.84 13.89 -4.62
C VAL A 25 9.36 12.66 -3.83
N CYS A 26 8.18 12.12 -4.13
CA CYS A 26 7.66 10.91 -3.48
C CYS A 26 8.55 9.70 -3.73
N ILE A 27 8.99 9.47 -4.98
CA ILE A 27 9.91 8.38 -5.33
C ILE A 27 11.23 8.54 -4.57
N LEU A 28 11.81 9.74 -4.56
CA LEU A 28 13.06 10.00 -3.85
C LEU A 28 12.90 9.81 -2.34
N ALA A 29 11.81 10.26 -1.74
CA ALA A 29 11.53 10.07 -0.31
C ALA A 29 11.43 8.59 0.06
N ILE A 30 10.69 7.80 -0.74
CA ILE A 30 10.57 6.34 -0.55
C ILE A 30 11.95 5.67 -0.72
N ALA A 31 12.69 6.02 -1.75
CA ALA A 31 14.01 5.46 -2.01
C ALA A 31 15.01 5.80 -0.88
N ILE A 32 15.04 7.05 -0.41
CA ILE A 32 15.88 7.47 0.70
C ILE A 32 15.49 6.72 1.98
N ALA A 33 14.20 6.64 2.30
CA ALA A 33 13.72 5.90 3.47
C ALA A 33 14.12 4.42 3.39
N ALA A 34 13.95 3.79 2.23
CA ALA A 34 14.35 2.40 2.00
C ALA A 34 15.88 2.20 2.14
N ILE A 35 16.70 3.11 1.61
CA ILE A 35 18.18 3.06 1.72
C ILE A 35 18.61 3.23 3.19
N ILE A 36 18.06 4.23 3.91
CA ILE A 36 18.39 4.46 5.32
C ILE A 36 18.03 3.24 6.16
N ALA A 37 16.87 2.67 5.94
CA ALA A 37 16.42 1.49 6.66
C ALA A 37 17.24 0.25 6.32
N ALA A 38 17.57 0.03 5.04
CA ALA A 38 18.42 -1.07 4.61
C ALA A 38 19.84 -0.99 5.23
N ARG A 39 20.39 0.22 5.37
CA ARG A 39 21.69 0.43 6.05
C ARG A 39 21.66 0.14 7.54
N LYS A 40 20.52 0.39 8.21
CA LYS A 40 20.35 0.15 9.66
C LYS A 40 19.95 -1.29 9.99
N GLN A 41 19.35 -1.99 9.05
CA GLN A 41 19.00 -3.40 9.23
C GLN A 41 20.11 -4.29 8.69
N LYS A 42 20.54 -5.25 9.52
CA LYS A 42 21.23 -6.44 9.02
C LYS A 42 20.14 -7.28 8.31
N ALA A 43 19.79 -6.88 7.08
CA ALA A 43 18.91 -7.67 6.24
C ALA A 43 19.57 -9.04 6.00
N GLY A 44 18.80 -10.10 6.12
CA GLY A 44 19.29 -11.43 5.75
C GLY A 44 19.72 -11.45 4.27
N PRO A 45 20.60 -12.36 3.88
CA PRO A 45 21.12 -12.41 2.51
C PRO A 45 19.97 -12.57 1.52
N PHE A 46 20.10 -11.88 0.38
CA PHE A 46 19.20 -12.05 -0.77
C PHE A 46 19.55 -13.39 -1.41
N ASN A 47 19.01 -14.47 -0.87
CA ASN A 47 19.28 -15.83 -1.33
C ASN A 47 18.08 -16.40 -2.09
N THR A 48 18.28 -17.54 -2.76
CA THR A 48 17.25 -18.23 -3.56
C THR A 48 15.98 -18.51 -2.74
N ARG A 49 16.13 -18.84 -1.45
CA ARG A 49 14.98 -19.13 -0.58
C ARG A 49 14.14 -17.88 -0.31
N THR A 50 14.79 -16.75 -0.02
CA THR A 50 14.10 -15.45 0.14
C THR A 50 13.32 -15.10 -1.11
N LEU A 51 13.93 -15.31 -2.29
CA LEU A 51 13.29 -15.05 -3.57
C LEU A 51 12.09 -15.96 -3.82
N VAL A 52 12.22 -17.26 -3.54
CA VAL A 52 11.12 -18.23 -3.68
C VAL A 52 9.97 -17.87 -2.72
N PHE A 53 10.25 -17.55 -1.47
CA PHE A 53 9.23 -17.19 -0.50
C PHE A 53 8.52 -15.88 -0.90
N ALA A 54 9.27 -14.87 -1.33
CA ALA A 54 8.71 -13.62 -1.83
C ALA A 54 7.84 -13.84 -3.08
N GLY A 55 8.29 -14.71 -4.00
CA GLY A 55 7.53 -15.09 -5.19
C GLY A 55 6.22 -15.82 -4.87
N ILE A 56 6.24 -16.77 -3.93
CA ILE A 56 5.02 -17.46 -3.47
C ILE A 56 4.05 -16.47 -2.81
N SER A 57 4.57 -15.61 -1.93
CA SER A 57 3.74 -14.59 -1.26
C SER A 57 3.14 -13.60 -2.25
N LEU A 58 3.90 -13.20 -3.27
CA LEU A 58 3.44 -12.35 -4.36
C LEU A 58 2.31 -13.02 -5.17
N ALA A 59 2.48 -14.31 -5.50
CA ALA A 59 1.47 -15.08 -6.20
C ALA A 59 0.19 -15.23 -5.37
N LEU A 60 0.31 -15.53 -4.07
CA LEU A 60 -0.84 -15.59 -3.15
C LEU A 60 -1.54 -14.23 -3.03
N ALA A 61 -0.78 -13.14 -2.88
CA ALA A 61 -1.35 -11.80 -2.85
C ALA A 61 -2.13 -11.47 -4.12
N PHE A 62 -1.56 -11.83 -5.28
CA PHE A 62 -2.19 -11.60 -6.57
C PHE A 62 -3.45 -12.45 -6.76
N LEU A 63 -3.40 -13.73 -6.45
CA LEU A 63 -4.57 -14.63 -6.54
C LEU A 63 -5.69 -14.19 -5.60
N THR A 64 -5.37 -13.87 -4.35
CA THR A 64 -6.36 -13.43 -3.36
C THR A 64 -6.92 -12.04 -3.68
N SER A 65 -6.22 -11.21 -4.42
CA SER A 65 -6.73 -9.92 -4.90
C SER A 65 -7.88 -10.04 -5.90
N TYR A 66 -8.10 -11.21 -6.51
CA TYR A 66 -9.29 -11.49 -7.32
C TYR A 66 -10.53 -11.81 -6.49
N ILE A 67 -10.36 -12.19 -5.21
CA ILE A 67 -11.48 -12.38 -4.28
C ILE A 67 -11.88 -11.00 -3.77
N LYS A 68 -12.83 -10.37 -4.45
CA LYS A 68 -13.26 -8.99 -4.20
C LYS A 68 -14.70 -8.98 -3.72
N PHE A 69 -14.93 -8.16 -2.70
CA PHE A 69 -16.28 -7.80 -2.24
C PHE A 69 -16.49 -6.32 -2.51
N ASP A 70 -17.47 -6.00 -3.32
CA ASP A 70 -17.81 -4.61 -3.61
C ASP A 70 -18.22 -3.90 -2.33
N TRP A 71 -17.61 -2.73 -2.11
CA TRP A 71 -17.92 -1.94 -0.93
C TRP A 71 -19.05 -0.95 -1.24
N PHE A 72 -19.92 -0.71 -0.29
CA PHE A 72 -21.13 0.09 -0.47
C PHE A 72 -20.89 1.55 -0.91
N MET A 73 -19.70 2.09 -0.67
CA MET A 73 -19.29 3.43 -1.13
C MET A 73 -18.53 3.40 -2.46
N GLY A 74 -18.31 2.25 -3.05
CA GLY A 74 -17.40 2.01 -4.15
C GLY A 74 -16.04 1.49 -3.65
N GLY A 75 -15.15 1.15 -4.57
CA GLY A 75 -13.96 0.37 -4.23
C GLY A 75 -14.29 -1.08 -3.92
N SER A 76 -13.30 -1.85 -3.51
CA SER A 76 -13.51 -3.26 -3.16
C SER A 76 -12.58 -3.69 -2.02
N ILE A 77 -13.11 -4.52 -1.13
CA ILE A 77 -12.34 -5.23 -0.12
C ILE A 77 -11.78 -6.48 -0.77
N THR A 78 -10.48 -6.65 -0.77
CA THR A 78 -9.81 -7.89 -1.14
C THR A 78 -9.50 -8.73 0.10
N LEU A 79 -9.21 -10.03 -0.05
CA LEU A 79 -8.90 -10.87 1.09
C LEU A 79 -7.40 -11.15 1.19
N PHE A 80 -6.76 -10.66 2.27
CA PHE A 80 -5.38 -10.96 2.64
C PHE A 80 -4.30 -10.52 1.67
N SER A 81 -4.64 -9.84 0.58
CA SER A 81 -3.67 -9.45 -0.44
C SER A 81 -2.55 -8.57 0.14
N MET A 82 -2.92 -7.56 0.93
CA MET A 82 -1.97 -6.69 1.62
C MET A 82 -1.13 -7.45 2.65
N PHE A 83 -1.73 -8.43 3.33
CA PHE A 83 -1.06 -9.21 4.36
C PHE A 83 0.14 -9.98 3.82
N PHE A 84 -0.01 -10.70 2.71
CA PHE A 84 1.07 -11.51 2.15
C PHE A 84 2.30 -10.66 1.81
N ILE A 85 2.10 -9.45 1.28
CA ILE A 85 3.19 -8.53 0.97
C ILE A 85 3.86 -8.00 2.24
N CYS A 86 3.07 -7.57 3.23
CA CYS A 86 3.58 -7.09 4.52
C CYS A 86 4.33 -8.19 5.28
N TYR A 87 3.89 -9.44 5.16
CA TYR A 87 4.53 -10.59 5.81
C TYR A 87 5.94 -10.83 5.27
N VAL A 88 6.16 -10.68 3.97
CA VAL A 88 7.51 -10.71 3.38
C VAL A 88 8.40 -9.64 4.00
N GLY A 89 7.91 -8.40 4.11
CA GLY A 89 8.65 -7.31 4.76
C GLY A 89 9.01 -7.64 6.21
N TYR A 90 8.05 -8.17 6.96
CA TYR A 90 8.27 -8.61 8.35
C TYR A 90 9.32 -9.72 8.47
N LEU A 91 9.36 -10.69 7.55
CA LEU A 91 10.28 -11.82 7.60
C LEU A 91 11.70 -11.50 7.10
N TYR A 92 11.82 -10.65 6.09
CA TYR A 92 13.07 -10.44 5.35
C TYR A 92 13.58 -8.99 5.36
N GLY A 93 12.82 -8.09 5.98
CA GLY A 93 13.24 -6.70 6.18
C GLY A 93 12.84 -5.76 5.04
N VAL A 94 13.30 -4.52 5.15
CA VAL A 94 12.85 -3.39 4.34
C VAL A 94 13.12 -3.59 2.86
N SER A 95 14.33 -3.99 2.48
CA SER A 95 14.72 -4.11 1.07
C SER A 95 13.89 -5.13 0.31
N VAL A 96 13.71 -6.32 0.90
CA VAL A 96 12.89 -7.39 0.31
C VAL A 96 11.42 -7.00 0.32
N GLY A 97 10.95 -6.40 1.42
CA GLY A 97 9.57 -5.93 1.56
C GLY A 97 9.20 -4.90 0.47
N PHE A 98 10.02 -3.87 0.28
CA PHE A 98 9.76 -2.87 -0.76
C PHE A 98 9.87 -3.43 -2.18
N LEU A 99 10.83 -4.31 -2.45
CA LEU A 99 10.96 -4.93 -3.77
C LEU A 99 9.73 -5.78 -4.10
N THR A 100 9.27 -6.60 -3.14
CA THR A 100 8.06 -7.43 -3.31
C THR A 100 6.82 -6.56 -3.46
N ALA A 101 6.69 -5.50 -2.66
CA ALA A 101 5.58 -4.56 -2.73
C ALA A 101 5.55 -3.80 -4.07
N PHE A 102 6.70 -3.40 -4.58
CA PHE A 102 6.81 -2.78 -5.91
C PHE A 102 6.45 -3.76 -7.02
N ALA A 103 6.93 -5.01 -6.96
CA ALA A 103 6.51 -6.04 -7.91
C ALA A 103 4.99 -6.27 -7.87
N TYR A 104 4.40 -6.28 -6.66
CA TYR A 104 2.95 -6.37 -6.50
C TYR A 104 2.21 -5.17 -7.10
N SER A 105 2.75 -3.96 -6.97
CA SER A 105 2.16 -2.76 -7.57
C SER A 105 2.05 -2.85 -9.09
N ILE A 106 3.07 -3.43 -9.75
CA ILE A 106 3.05 -3.69 -11.19
C ILE A 106 1.94 -4.70 -11.54
N LEU A 107 1.80 -5.78 -10.78
CA LEU A 107 0.74 -6.76 -11.02
C LEU A 107 -0.65 -6.16 -10.83
N GLN A 108 -0.85 -5.32 -9.83
CA GLN A 108 -2.14 -4.63 -9.59
C GLN A 108 -2.46 -3.63 -10.69
N PHE A 109 -1.47 -2.91 -11.19
CA PHE A 109 -1.62 -2.03 -12.34
C PHE A 109 -2.06 -2.80 -13.61
N ILE A 110 -1.42 -3.94 -13.89
CA ILE A 110 -1.79 -4.82 -15.02
C ILE A 110 -3.19 -5.41 -14.82
N GLN A 111 -3.53 -5.85 -13.60
CA GLN A 111 -4.82 -6.46 -13.27
C GLN A 111 -6.00 -5.52 -13.47
N THR A 112 -5.81 -4.24 -13.16
CA THR A 112 -6.90 -3.25 -13.25
C THR A 112 -7.24 -2.91 -14.71
N GLY A 113 -6.28 -3.03 -15.63
CA GLY A 113 -6.47 -2.62 -17.02
C GLY A 113 -6.61 -1.10 -17.18
N SER A 114 -6.88 -0.64 -18.41
CA SER A 114 -6.88 0.80 -18.74
C SER A 114 -8.16 1.56 -18.38
N SER A 115 -9.21 0.90 -17.91
CA SER A 115 -10.54 1.50 -17.71
C SER A 115 -10.59 2.61 -16.65
N TYR A 116 -9.61 2.65 -15.75
CA TYR A 116 -9.53 3.60 -14.63
C TYR A 116 -8.30 4.51 -14.70
N PHE A 117 -7.66 4.63 -15.87
CA PHE A 117 -6.47 5.46 -16.02
C PHE A 117 -6.86 6.86 -16.49
N LEU A 118 -6.72 7.84 -15.59
CA LEU A 118 -7.04 9.24 -15.83
C LEU A 118 -5.78 10.06 -16.14
N SER A 119 -4.69 9.81 -15.43
CA SER A 119 -3.42 10.52 -15.62
C SER A 119 -2.24 9.70 -15.09
N PRO A 120 -0.99 9.98 -15.52
CA PRO A 120 0.20 9.32 -14.97
C PRO A 120 0.36 9.50 -13.46
N PHE A 121 -0.03 10.65 -12.92
CA PHE A 121 0.05 10.89 -11.48
C PHE A 121 -0.99 10.10 -10.70
N GLN A 122 -2.23 10.01 -11.19
CA GLN A 122 -3.26 9.15 -10.60
C GLN A 122 -2.79 7.69 -10.56
N ILE A 123 -2.23 7.17 -11.66
CA ILE A 123 -1.67 5.83 -11.72
C ILE A 123 -0.58 5.62 -10.67
N CYS A 124 0.30 6.62 -10.48
CA CYS A 124 1.32 6.55 -9.44
C CYS A 124 0.70 6.48 -8.04
N CYS A 125 -0.29 7.31 -7.73
CA CYS A 125 -0.93 7.32 -6.41
C CYS A 125 -1.71 6.04 -6.14
N ASP A 126 -2.55 5.61 -7.08
CA ASP A 126 -3.50 4.51 -6.87
C ASP A 126 -2.85 3.14 -6.98
N TYR A 127 -1.74 3.01 -7.74
CA TYR A 127 -1.09 1.72 -7.94
C TYR A 127 0.33 1.71 -7.38
N PHE A 128 1.24 2.51 -7.94
CA PHE A 128 2.66 2.37 -7.61
C PHE A 128 2.98 2.77 -6.16
N PHE A 129 2.56 3.94 -5.71
CA PHE A 129 2.86 4.38 -4.34
C PHE A 129 2.03 3.63 -3.31
N ALA A 130 0.73 3.47 -3.55
CA ALA A 130 -0.17 2.82 -2.61
C ALA A 130 0.28 1.39 -2.31
N PHE A 131 0.53 0.58 -3.33
CA PHE A 131 0.93 -0.80 -3.10
C PHE A 131 2.40 -0.94 -2.67
N THR A 132 3.31 -0.09 -3.16
CA THR A 132 4.71 -0.11 -2.69
C THR A 132 4.81 0.28 -1.22
N ALA A 133 3.91 1.13 -0.70
CA ALA A 133 3.87 1.48 0.71
C ALA A 133 3.69 0.27 1.64
N LEU A 134 3.16 -0.86 1.15
CA LEU A 134 3.08 -2.10 1.93
C LEU A 134 4.45 -2.62 2.38
N GLY A 135 5.52 -2.28 1.66
CA GLY A 135 6.90 -2.57 2.04
C GLY A 135 7.35 -1.92 3.36
N ILE A 136 6.64 -0.87 3.83
CA ILE A 136 6.88 -0.21 5.13
C ILE A 136 6.83 -1.24 6.29
N ALA A 137 6.06 -2.32 6.17
CA ALA A 137 6.03 -3.38 7.18
C ALA A 137 7.43 -3.94 7.50
N GLY A 138 8.38 -3.87 6.58
CA GLY A 138 9.77 -4.29 6.77
C GLY A 138 10.54 -3.51 7.85
N PHE A 139 10.10 -2.29 8.24
CA PHE A 139 10.71 -1.55 9.36
C PHE A 139 10.52 -2.26 10.72
N TRP A 140 9.53 -3.14 10.81
CA TRP A 140 9.27 -3.99 11.98
C TRP A 140 9.80 -5.41 11.81
N PHE A 141 10.82 -5.59 10.96
CA PHE A 141 11.50 -6.86 10.74
C PHE A 141 11.76 -7.60 12.05
N ARG A 142 11.12 -8.75 12.24
CA ARG A 142 11.27 -9.67 13.38
C ARG A 142 11.12 -9.05 14.78
N LYS A 143 10.57 -7.84 14.89
CA LYS A 143 10.29 -7.23 16.21
C LYS A 143 9.09 -7.92 16.87
N LYS A 144 9.06 -7.88 18.21
CA LYS A 144 7.89 -8.32 18.99
C LYS A 144 6.66 -7.54 18.52
N ASN A 145 5.57 -8.22 18.23
CA ASN A 145 4.35 -7.66 17.63
C ASN A 145 4.57 -6.94 16.28
N GLY A 146 5.76 -7.09 15.69
CA GLY A 146 6.17 -6.35 14.50
C GLY A 146 5.31 -6.63 13.27
N LEU A 147 4.81 -7.86 13.13
CA LEU A 147 3.91 -8.20 12.04
C LEU A 147 2.61 -7.38 12.10
N LEU A 148 1.97 -7.31 13.26
CA LEU A 148 0.72 -6.58 13.43
C LEU A 148 0.92 -5.07 13.26
N ILE A 149 1.93 -4.50 13.95
CA ILE A 149 2.20 -3.06 13.88
C ILE A 149 2.60 -2.66 12.46
N GLY A 150 3.52 -3.43 11.84
CA GLY A 150 3.96 -3.19 10.48
C GLY A 150 2.83 -3.27 9.46
N TYR A 151 1.93 -4.24 9.61
CA TYR A 151 0.75 -4.38 8.77
C TYR A 151 -0.20 -3.18 8.89
N ILE A 152 -0.54 -2.77 10.12
CA ILE A 152 -1.42 -1.60 10.35
C ILE A 152 -0.82 -0.34 9.73
N VAL A 153 0.47 -0.05 10.00
CA VAL A 153 1.12 1.16 9.46
C VAL A 153 1.21 1.12 7.94
N ALA A 154 1.48 -0.04 7.36
CA ALA A 154 1.52 -0.21 5.91
C ALA A 154 0.14 0.01 5.26
N CYS A 155 -0.94 -0.49 5.86
CA CYS A 155 -2.31 -0.24 5.41
C CYS A 155 -2.67 1.27 5.48
N LEU A 156 -2.30 1.94 6.59
CA LEU A 156 -2.51 3.38 6.73
C LEU A 156 -1.73 4.18 5.69
N ALA A 157 -0.48 3.81 5.43
CA ALA A 157 0.33 4.45 4.39
C ALA A 157 -0.24 4.24 2.98
N ARG A 158 -0.78 3.04 2.68
CA ARG A 158 -1.50 2.78 1.44
C ARG A 158 -2.71 3.71 1.31
N GLY A 159 -3.53 3.82 2.36
CA GLY A 159 -4.70 4.68 2.41
C GLY A 159 -4.37 6.16 2.16
N LEU A 160 -3.22 6.63 2.64
CA LEU A 160 -2.77 8.00 2.40
C LEU A 160 -2.58 8.29 0.91
N PHE A 161 -1.92 7.41 0.15
CA PHE A 161 -1.72 7.60 -1.28
C PHE A 161 -3.03 7.54 -2.07
N HIS A 162 -3.92 6.61 -1.75
CA HIS A 162 -5.26 6.58 -2.35
C HIS A 162 -6.07 7.85 -2.02
N THR A 163 -5.95 8.36 -0.78
CA THR A 163 -6.62 9.61 -0.40
C THR A 163 -6.11 10.80 -1.20
N ILE A 164 -4.80 10.91 -1.43
CA ILE A 164 -4.21 11.96 -2.26
C ILE A 164 -4.74 11.86 -3.70
N GLY A 165 -4.72 10.67 -4.29
CA GLY A 165 -5.31 10.43 -5.62
C GLY A 165 -6.80 10.75 -5.65
N GLY A 166 -7.52 10.37 -4.60
CA GLY A 166 -8.95 10.65 -4.44
C GLY A 166 -9.29 12.13 -4.43
N TYR A 167 -8.54 12.94 -3.70
CA TYR A 167 -8.73 14.40 -3.69
C TYR A 167 -8.46 15.06 -5.03
N ILE A 168 -7.52 14.55 -5.81
CA ILE A 168 -7.11 15.20 -7.06
C ILE A 168 -7.99 14.77 -8.23
N TYR A 169 -8.50 13.52 -8.24
CA TYR A 169 -9.09 12.93 -9.44
C TYR A 169 -10.49 12.35 -9.26
N TRP A 170 -10.95 12.11 -8.04
CA TRP A 170 -12.18 11.37 -7.81
C TRP A 170 -13.27 12.15 -7.05
N MET A 171 -13.05 13.45 -6.78
CA MET A 171 -14.02 14.29 -6.07
C MET A 171 -15.31 14.51 -6.85
N ASP A 172 -15.27 14.49 -8.20
CA ASP A 172 -16.44 14.63 -9.06
C ASP A 172 -17.43 13.44 -8.93
N TYR A 173 -16.96 12.32 -8.38
CA TYR A 173 -17.78 11.14 -8.12
C TYR A 173 -18.35 11.11 -6.68
N MET A 174 -18.17 12.19 -5.92
CA MET A 174 -18.66 12.27 -4.56
C MET A 174 -20.18 12.25 -4.53
N PRO A 175 -20.82 11.37 -3.69
CA PRO A 175 -22.25 11.36 -3.53
C PRO A 175 -22.76 12.68 -2.99
N GLU A 176 -23.92 13.13 -3.47
CA GLU A 176 -24.55 14.41 -3.08
C GLU A 176 -24.81 14.51 -1.56
N TRP A 177 -24.96 13.37 -0.91
CA TRP A 177 -25.08 13.29 0.54
C TRP A 177 -23.93 13.97 1.28
N PHE A 178 -22.69 13.85 0.79
CA PHE A 178 -21.52 14.51 1.38
C PHE A 178 -21.59 16.02 1.23
N HIS A 179 -22.00 16.53 0.07
CA HIS A 179 -22.23 17.96 -0.15
C HIS A 179 -23.30 18.50 0.77
N THR A 180 -24.44 17.81 0.87
CA THR A 180 -25.58 18.23 1.69
C THR A 180 -25.21 18.35 3.18
N HIS A 181 -24.24 17.52 3.66
CA HIS A 181 -23.79 17.50 5.06
C HIS A 181 -22.49 18.26 5.27
N HIS A 182 -22.00 19.01 4.28
CA HIS A 182 -20.72 19.75 4.34
C HIS A 182 -19.49 18.88 4.70
N LEU A 183 -19.47 17.64 4.20
CA LEU A 183 -18.43 16.64 4.44
C LEU A 183 -17.47 16.46 3.24
N ASP A 184 -17.48 17.40 2.28
CA ASP A 184 -16.67 17.35 1.07
C ASP A 184 -15.18 17.12 1.39
N SER A 185 -14.66 17.86 2.37
CA SER A 185 -13.24 17.80 2.73
C SER A 185 -12.79 16.46 3.32
N VAL A 186 -13.70 15.63 3.78
CA VAL A 186 -13.38 14.32 4.37
C VAL A 186 -13.81 13.14 3.50
N TYR A 187 -14.51 13.39 2.38
CA TYR A 187 -15.02 12.34 1.49
C TYR A 187 -13.91 11.37 1.05
N SER A 188 -12.82 11.88 0.48
CA SER A 188 -11.75 11.03 -0.02
C SER A 188 -11.10 10.18 1.08
N ILE A 189 -10.99 10.71 2.32
CA ILE A 189 -10.49 9.95 3.47
C ILE A 189 -11.47 8.82 3.81
N ILE A 190 -12.74 9.16 4.02
CA ILE A 190 -13.77 8.19 4.42
C ILE A 190 -13.89 7.10 3.35
N TYR A 191 -13.95 7.48 2.08
CA TYR A 191 -14.05 6.54 0.96
C TYR A 191 -12.87 5.55 0.97
N ASN A 192 -11.64 6.03 0.92
CA ASN A 192 -10.47 5.17 0.76
C ASN A 192 -10.17 4.34 2.01
N TYR A 193 -10.27 4.94 3.19
CA TYR A 193 -10.03 4.18 4.42
C TYR A 193 -11.15 3.20 4.76
N SER A 194 -12.37 3.40 4.29
CA SER A 194 -13.47 2.49 4.60
C SER A 194 -13.21 1.06 4.12
N TYR A 195 -12.79 0.86 2.85
CA TYR A 195 -12.51 -0.48 2.32
C TYR A 195 -11.13 -1.00 2.73
N ILE A 196 -10.11 -0.12 2.86
CA ILE A 196 -8.78 -0.54 3.32
C ILE A 196 -8.82 -1.03 4.77
N LEU A 197 -9.49 -0.29 5.66
CA LEU A 197 -9.68 -0.70 7.04
C LEU A 197 -10.58 -1.94 7.15
N GLY A 198 -11.54 -2.10 6.25
CA GLY A 198 -12.36 -3.30 6.16
C GLY A 198 -11.50 -4.55 5.94
N GLU A 199 -10.62 -4.56 4.92
CA GLU A 199 -9.66 -5.66 4.70
C GLU A 199 -8.71 -5.83 5.90
N MET A 200 -8.21 -4.72 6.44
CA MET A 200 -7.30 -4.74 7.59
C MET A 200 -7.94 -5.42 8.80
N VAL A 201 -9.18 -5.07 9.14
CA VAL A 201 -9.90 -5.64 10.29
C VAL A 201 -10.15 -7.13 10.10
N ILE A 202 -10.65 -7.55 8.92
CA ILE A 202 -10.86 -8.96 8.59
C ILE A 202 -9.55 -9.75 8.75
N THR A 203 -8.47 -9.20 8.22
CA THR A 203 -7.14 -9.82 8.31
C THR A 203 -6.67 -9.94 9.77
N ILE A 204 -6.81 -8.88 10.57
CA ILE A 204 -6.41 -8.91 12.00
C ILE A 204 -7.22 -9.95 12.77
N ILE A 205 -8.52 -10.08 12.51
CA ILE A 205 -9.35 -11.12 13.13
C ILE A 205 -8.77 -12.50 12.83
N VAL A 206 -8.46 -12.80 11.56
CA VAL A 206 -7.89 -14.09 11.16
C VAL A 206 -6.50 -14.32 11.76
N LEU A 207 -5.64 -13.30 11.79
CA LEU A 207 -4.31 -13.37 12.41
C LEU A 207 -4.38 -13.58 13.94
N SER A 208 -5.50 -13.24 14.56
CA SER A 208 -5.72 -13.43 16.00
C SER A 208 -6.11 -14.87 16.35
N ILE A 209 -6.50 -15.70 15.36
CA ILE A 209 -6.81 -17.12 15.55
C ILE A 209 -5.54 -17.85 16.01
N PRO A 210 -5.56 -18.58 17.15
CA PRO A 210 -4.36 -19.21 17.69
C PRO A 210 -3.64 -20.14 16.71
N ALA A 211 -4.37 -20.92 15.93
CA ALA A 211 -3.81 -21.81 14.91
C ALA A 211 -3.04 -21.04 13.83
N VAL A 212 -3.60 -19.93 13.32
CA VAL A 212 -2.96 -19.08 12.31
C VAL A 212 -1.74 -18.41 12.90
N LYS A 213 -1.86 -17.81 14.09
CA LYS A 213 -0.75 -17.16 14.79
C LYS A 213 0.43 -18.12 15.02
N ASN A 214 0.14 -19.34 15.45
CA ASN A 214 1.17 -20.36 15.69
C ASN A 214 1.83 -20.81 14.38
N ALA A 215 1.06 -21.00 13.31
CA ALA A 215 1.59 -21.36 11.99
C ALA A 215 2.55 -20.27 11.46
N LEU A 216 2.14 -19.00 11.53
CA LEU A 216 2.99 -17.87 11.11
C LEU A 216 4.24 -17.72 11.97
N ALA A 217 4.13 -17.93 13.29
CA ALA A 217 5.28 -17.90 14.19
C ALA A 217 6.27 -19.03 13.87
N LYS A 218 5.78 -20.23 13.53
CA LYS A 218 6.64 -21.35 13.08
C LYS A 218 7.38 -21.00 11.80
N ILE A 219 6.69 -20.48 10.79
CA ILE A 219 7.33 -20.02 9.55
C ILE A 219 8.40 -18.97 9.83
N ALA A 220 8.11 -18.00 10.72
CA ALA A 220 9.08 -16.97 11.11
C ALA A 220 10.31 -17.57 11.81
N ALA A 221 10.14 -18.57 12.70
CA ALA A 221 11.24 -19.25 13.36
C ALA A 221 12.09 -20.04 12.36
N ASP A 222 11.46 -20.79 11.42
CA ASP A 222 12.15 -21.57 10.40
C ASP A 222 12.96 -20.68 9.44
N THR A 223 12.48 -19.46 9.15
CA THR A 223 13.24 -18.48 8.36
C THR A 223 14.43 -17.89 9.12
N THR A 224 14.41 -17.91 10.46
CA THR A 224 15.50 -17.38 11.30
C THR A 224 16.63 -18.40 11.48
N SER A 225 16.30 -19.67 11.65
CA SER A 225 17.29 -20.74 11.90
C SER A 225 18.18 -21.05 10.69
N GLN A 226 17.86 -20.50 9.53
CA GLN A 226 18.50 -20.84 8.26
C GLN A 226 19.15 -19.63 7.56
N GLN A 227 19.27 -18.51 8.25
CA GLN A 227 20.04 -17.32 7.89
C GLN A 227 21.31 -17.18 8.72
#